data_1def21be919c4d2f41684dceb09f8e8d
#
_entry.id   1def21be919c4d2f41684dceb09f8e8d
#
_cell.length_a   1.000
_cell.length_b   1.000
_cell.length_c   1.000
_cell.angle_alpha   90.00
_cell.angle_beta   90.00
_cell.angle_gamma   90.00
#
_symmetry.space_group_name_H-M   'P 1'
#
loop_
_entity.id
_entity.type
_entity.pdbx_description
1 polymer ?
#
loop_
_entity_poly.entity_id
_entity_poly.type
_entity_poly.pdbx_seq_one_letter_code
_entity_poly.pdbx_strand_id
1 'polypeptide(L)'
;MFDSFKPVGADATILASIKVPIADEACMFRCWGVLSLVLVAAAARQSVAQQPGSAGATRPKLEVLKSLPEAQLFPLMNLVSTSLGVHCDHCHVQATPDYSRTPSNAGGWVWDRDDKESKRRARDMMKMVVELNASRFGGESKVTCFTCHRGAMQPSRLPTLPPPAPGSARTAAPVPLPTADRVLAAYLAAVGRVDAPAGTGMSIRGWDERPEGRYGKFEITVAGSDRYRIVLTTPEATTNQGLAGDLAWAATNAGVQRLTSPADLARMRRIAMRYRPVKEQPQNLRVVGIARVDDHDAYVLQARLDSVATQTSYFDAVTGLLRREVTTTETLLLPLMEQIDYDEYRDVNGVQMPFRVRVSDGAPYSTTTRTILEIRRGVPVSDTLFRPPATSRP
;
A
#
# COMPACT_ATOMS: atom_id res chain seq x y z
N MET A 1 35.76 36.97 -29.12
CA MET A 1 37.00 36.92 -28.35
C MET A 1 37.03 35.49 -27.76
N PHE A 2 37.74 34.61 -28.47
CA PHE A 2 37.91 33.22 -28.12
C PHE A 2 39.12 33.15 -27.21
N ASP A 3 39.04 32.41 -26.10
CA ASP A 3 40.24 31.97 -25.41
C ASP A 3 40.11 30.51 -24.96
N SER A 4 41.15 29.84 -25.29
CA SER A 4 41.43 28.43 -25.34
C SER A 4 41.57 27.79 -23.95
N PHE A 5 40.99 26.62 -23.74
CA PHE A 5 41.47 25.68 -22.70
C PHE A 5 42.20 24.50 -23.36
N LYS A 6 43.47 24.36 -23.01
CA LYS A 6 44.34 23.21 -23.32
C LYS A 6 44.08 22.06 -22.36
N PRO A 7 44.25 20.81 -22.80
CA PRO A 7 44.19 19.65 -21.93
C PRO A 7 45.56 19.40 -21.26
N VAL A 8 45.50 18.99 -19.99
CA VAL A 8 46.66 18.48 -19.24
C VAL A 8 46.62 16.96 -19.25
N GLY A 9 47.84 16.44 -19.47
CA GLY A 9 48.16 15.10 -19.89
C GLY A 9 47.89 13.98 -18.88
N ALA A 10 47.89 12.83 -19.47
CA ALA A 10 47.92 11.53 -18.84
C ALA A 10 49.29 11.25 -18.19
N ASP A 11 49.26 10.61 -17.03
CA ASP A 11 50.39 9.81 -16.58
C ASP A 11 49.91 8.41 -16.20
N ALA A 12 50.54 7.47 -16.85
CA ALA A 12 50.37 6.05 -16.70
C ALA A 12 51.37 5.49 -15.68
N THR A 13 51.08 4.31 -15.21
CA THR A 13 51.98 3.33 -14.58
C THR A 13 51.94 3.26 -13.07
N ILE A 14 51.34 2.19 -12.54
CA ILE A 14 52.05 1.16 -11.74
C ILE A 14 51.20 -0.11 -11.73
N LEU A 15 51.66 -1.12 -12.48
CA LEU A 15 51.32 -2.54 -12.35
C LEU A 15 52.11 -3.13 -11.17
N ALA A 16 51.42 -3.68 -10.19
CA ALA A 16 52.06 -4.58 -9.23
C ALA A 16 51.37 -5.95 -9.30
N SER A 17 52.12 -6.87 -9.89
CA SER A 17 51.85 -8.31 -9.95
C SER A 17 51.93 -8.94 -8.57
N ILE A 18 50.88 -9.66 -8.15
CA ILE A 18 50.96 -10.62 -7.05
C ILE A 18 50.88 -12.02 -7.64
N LYS A 19 52.00 -12.74 -7.53
CA LYS A 19 52.17 -14.15 -7.87
C LYS A 19 51.53 -15.03 -6.82
N VAL A 20 50.73 -15.97 -7.26
CA VAL A 20 50.24 -17.12 -6.49
C VAL A 20 51.25 -18.27 -6.70
N PRO A 21 51.72 -18.95 -5.66
CA PRO A 21 52.51 -20.17 -5.84
C PRO A 21 51.61 -21.39 -6.00
N ILE A 22 51.90 -22.14 -7.05
CA ILE A 22 51.49 -23.52 -7.28
C ILE A 22 52.48 -24.42 -6.52
N ALA A 23 51.97 -25.36 -5.75
CA ALA A 23 52.70 -26.51 -5.24
C ALA A 23 51.73 -27.69 -5.29
N ASP A 24 52.00 -28.55 -5.91
CA ASP A 24 52.66 -29.73 -6.48
C ASP A 24 52.14 -31.02 -5.79
N GLU A 25 52.02 -31.99 -6.65
CA GLU A 25 51.41 -33.29 -6.47
C GLU A 25 52.23 -34.25 -5.52
N ALA A 26 51.49 -35.31 -5.21
CA ALA A 26 51.93 -36.67 -4.92
C ALA A 26 52.19 -37.08 -3.47
N CYS A 27 51.31 -37.88 -2.93
CA CYS A 27 51.73 -39.17 -2.43
C CYS A 27 50.58 -40.18 -2.36
N MET A 28 50.78 -41.25 -3.10
CA MET A 28 49.92 -42.47 -3.14
C MET A 28 50.24 -43.39 -1.94
N PHE A 29 49.22 -44.20 -1.61
CA PHE A 29 49.24 -45.58 -1.17
C PHE A 29 48.69 -45.96 0.23
N ARG A 30 47.60 -46.71 0.14
CA ARG A 30 47.23 -47.97 0.89
C ARG A 30 46.73 -47.84 2.32
N CYS A 31 45.52 -48.26 2.60
CA CYS A 31 45.02 -49.63 2.79
C CYS A 31 43.59 -49.63 3.27
N TRP A 32 42.80 -50.42 2.61
CA TRP A 32 41.79 -51.38 3.01
C TRP A 32 40.95 -51.17 4.29
N GLY A 33 39.67 -51.13 4.08
CA GLY A 33 38.77 -51.96 4.89
C GLY A 33 37.50 -51.31 5.34
N VAL A 34 36.41 -51.78 4.78
CA VAL A 34 35.13 -52.04 5.44
C VAL A 34 34.04 -50.95 5.39
N LEU A 35 33.05 -51.37 4.71
CA LEU A 35 31.61 -51.15 4.84
C LEU A 35 31.05 -49.79 4.39
N SER A 36 30.56 -49.90 3.21
CA SER A 36 29.58 -49.06 2.55
C SER A 36 28.41 -48.75 3.46
N LEU A 37 28.23 -47.47 3.79
CA LEU A 37 26.91 -46.90 4.04
C LEU A 37 26.77 -45.70 3.12
N VAL A 38 26.25 -45.95 1.95
CA VAL A 38 25.80 -44.93 1.03
C VAL A 38 24.59 -44.23 1.67
N LEU A 39 24.85 -43.22 2.46
CA LEU A 39 23.82 -42.22 2.78
C LEU A 39 23.64 -41.37 1.55
N VAL A 40 22.74 -41.81 0.69
CA VAL A 40 22.10 -40.96 -0.31
C VAL A 40 21.39 -39.85 0.49
N ALA A 41 22.05 -38.72 0.66
CA ALA A 41 21.38 -37.49 1.01
C ALA A 41 20.49 -37.13 -0.19
N ALA A 42 19.30 -37.74 -0.20
CA ALA A 42 18.20 -37.24 -1.00
C ALA A 42 17.95 -35.83 -0.52
N ALA A 43 18.47 -34.86 -1.26
CA ALA A 43 18.00 -33.49 -1.19
C ALA A 43 16.51 -33.57 -1.47
N ALA A 44 15.72 -33.69 -0.43
CA ALA A 44 14.29 -33.46 -0.48
C ALA A 44 14.12 -32.01 -0.94
N ARG A 45 14.02 -31.85 -2.27
CA ARG A 45 13.33 -30.70 -2.83
C ARG A 45 11.93 -30.79 -2.25
N GLN A 46 11.71 -30.04 -1.17
CA GLN A 46 10.38 -29.72 -0.74
C GLN A 46 9.77 -28.94 -1.92
N SER A 47 9.12 -29.68 -2.81
CA SER A 47 8.11 -29.14 -3.68
C SER A 47 7.12 -28.47 -2.72
N VAL A 48 7.17 -27.15 -2.65
CA VAL A 48 6.09 -26.37 -2.07
C VAL A 48 4.87 -26.80 -2.86
N ALA A 49 4.09 -27.70 -2.28
CA ALA A 49 2.83 -28.12 -2.85
C ALA A 49 2.02 -26.82 -3.02
N GLN A 50 1.86 -26.40 -4.26
CA GLN A 50 0.89 -25.40 -4.62
C GLN A 50 -0.45 -25.90 -4.12
N GLN A 51 -0.94 -25.31 -3.03
CA GLN A 51 -2.30 -25.55 -2.59
C GLN A 51 -3.22 -25.23 -3.77
N PRO A 52 -4.20 -26.09 -4.07
CA PRO A 52 -5.14 -25.84 -5.16
C PRO A 52 -5.83 -24.51 -4.81
N GLY A 53 -5.50 -23.48 -5.59
CA GLY A 53 -6.24 -22.24 -5.60
C GLY A 53 -7.69 -22.56 -5.87
N SER A 54 -8.59 -21.85 -5.21
CA SER A 54 -10.02 -21.95 -5.38
C SER A 54 -10.37 -22.20 -6.85
N ALA A 55 -10.91 -23.38 -7.13
CA ALA A 55 -11.42 -23.72 -8.46
C ALA A 55 -12.49 -22.69 -8.83
N GLY A 56 -12.18 -21.81 -9.81
CA GLY A 56 -13.14 -20.86 -10.37
C GLY A 56 -12.61 -19.48 -10.74
N ALA A 57 -11.59 -18.95 -10.08
CA ALA A 57 -11.01 -17.68 -10.50
C ALA A 57 -9.77 -17.94 -11.36
N THR A 58 -9.92 -17.88 -12.67
CA THR A 58 -8.77 -17.81 -13.59
C THR A 58 -7.96 -16.58 -13.21
N ARG A 59 -6.72 -16.82 -12.76
CA ARG A 59 -5.79 -15.71 -12.49
C ARG A 59 -5.65 -14.89 -13.77
N PRO A 60 -5.81 -13.56 -13.70
CA PRO A 60 -5.64 -12.73 -14.88
C PRO A 60 -4.24 -12.94 -15.46
N LYS A 61 -4.15 -13.02 -16.79
CA LYS A 61 -2.89 -13.16 -17.51
C LYS A 61 -2.07 -11.86 -17.38
N LEU A 62 -1.25 -11.79 -16.34
CA LEU A 62 -0.38 -10.64 -16.07
C LEU A 62 0.91 -10.78 -16.89
N GLU A 63 1.19 -9.84 -17.79
CA GLU A 63 2.42 -9.82 -18.58
C GLU A 63 3.49 -8.92 -17.94
N VAL A 64 3.13 -7.68 -17.63
CA VAL A 64 4.03 -6.65 -17.09
C VAL A 64 4.06 -6.69 -15.56
N LEU A 65 2.94 -7.02 -14.93
CA LEU A 65 2.73 -6.91 -13.49
C LEU A 65 2.87 -8.25 -12.74
N LYS A 66 3.67 -9.19 -13.28
CA LYS A 66 3.83 -10.55 -12.73
C LYS A 66 4.35 -10.58 -11.29
N SER A 67 5.20 -9.62 -10.93
CA SER A 67 5.81 -9.50 -9.60
C SER A 67 4.98 -8.67 -8.62
N LEU A 68 3.87 -8.07 -9.08
CA LEU A 68 3.03 -7.26 -8.20
C LEU A 68 2.22 -8.17 -7.27
N PRO A 69 2.20 -7.92 -5.95
CA PRO A 69 1.29 -8.60 -5.03
C PRO A 69 -0.17 -8.45 -5.46
N GLU A 70 -0.95 -9.53 -5.34
CA GLU A 70 -2.35 -9.54 -5.80
C GLU A 70 -3.19 -8.43 -5.16
N ALA A 71 -2.99 -8.18 -3.87
CA ALA A 71 -3.69 -7.10 -3.15
C ALA A 71 -3.37 -5.68 -3.68
N GLN A 72 -2.28 -5.51 -4.41
CA GLN A 72 -1.90 -4.23 -5.01
C GLN A 72 -2.43 -4.05 -6.44
N LEU A 73 -2.91 -5.12 -7.08
CA LEU A 73 -3.31 -5.06 -8.48
C LEU A 73 -4.49 -4.11 -8.70
N PHE A 74 -5.54 -4.22 -7.88
CA PHE A 74 -6.72 -3.39 -8.03
C PHE A 74 -6.44 -1.91 -7.70
N PRO A 75 -5.77 -1.56 -6.60
CA PRO A 75 -5.30 -0.19 -6.34
C PRO A 75 -4.44 0.37 -7.47
N LEU A 76 -3.55 -0.43 -8.05
CA LEU A 76 -2.73 0.01 -9.19
C LEU A 76 -3.60 0.31 -10.42
N MET A 77 -4.58 -0.52 -10.74
CA MET A 77 -5.50 -0.28 -11.86
C MET A 77 -6.34 0.98 -11.64
N ASN A 78 -6.76 1.27 -10.41
CA ASN A 78 -7.45 2.51 -10.07
C ASN A 78 -6.59 3.74 -10.36
N LEU A 79 -5.32 3.72 -9.96
CA LEU A 79 -4.40 4.83 -10.24
C LEU A 79 -4.06 4.96 -11.73
N VAL A 80 -3.97 3.85 -12.46
CA VAL A 80 -3.83 3.87 -13.92
C VAL A 80 -5.05 4.52 -14.56
N SER A 81 -6.26 4.10 -14.18
CA SER A 81 -7.51 4.68 -14.68
C SER A 81 -7.60 6.18 -14.38
N THR A 82 -7.30 6.57 -13.15
CA THR A 82 -7.27 7.99 -12.73
C THR A 82 -6.22 8.78 -13.51
N SER A 83 -5.04 8.20 -13.74
CA SER A 83 -3.98 8.86 -14.50
C SER A 83 -4.37 9.14 -15.95
N LEU A 84 -5.25 8.31 -16.53
CA LEU A 84 -5.74 8.46 -17.90
C LEU A 84 -7.11 9.18 -17.99
N GLY A 85 -7.81 9.39 -16.86
CA GLY A 85 -9.15 9.95 -16.84
C GLY A 85 -10.20 9.03 -17.46
N VAL A 86 -10.05 7.69 -17.30
CA VAL A 86 -10.94 6.68 -17.87
C VAL A 86 -11.45 5.72 -16.80
N HIS A 87 -12.47 4.90 -17.13
CA HIS A 87 -12.98 3.83 -16.28
C HIS A 87 -12.49 2.45 -16.75
N CYS A 88 -12.81 1.40 -15.96
CA CYS A 88 -12.35 0.03 -16.21
C CYS A 88 -12.79 -0.51 -17.57
N ASP A 89 -13.99 -0.13 -18.03
CA ASP A 89 -14.58 -0.51 -19.32
C ASP A 89 -13.80 0.02 -20.52
N HIS A 90 -12.98 1.06 -20.37
CA HIS A 90 -12.11 1.52 -21.43
C HIS A 90 -11.14 0.42 -21.92
N CYS A 91 -10.59 -0.36 -20.98
CA CYS A 91 -9.59 -1.39 -21.27
C CYS A 91 -10.11 -2.83 -21.11
N HIS A 92 -11.06 -3.07 -20.22
CA HIS A 92 -11.56 -4.40 -19.91
C HIS A 92 -12.95 -4.65 -20.52
N VAL A 93 -13.27 -5.92 -20.71
CA VAL A 93 -14.56 -6.36 -21.28
C VAL A 93 -15.45 -6.89 -20.17
N GLN A 94 -16.75 -6.61 -20.28
CA GLN A 94 -17.77 -7.24 -19.45
C GLN A 94 -18.51 -8.29 -20.29
N ALA A 95 -18.70 -9.50 -19.73
CA ALA A 95 -19.50 -10.54 -20.36
C ALA A 95 -21.00 -10.21 -20.35
N THR A 96 -21.45 -9.62 -19.24
CA THR A 96 -22.84 -9.16 -19.03
C THR A 96 -22.78 -7.75 -18.41
N PRO A 97 -22.90 -6.69 -19.22
CA PRO A 97 -22.89 -5.35 -18.70
C PRO A 97 -24.14 -5.11 -17.82
N ASP A 98 -23.92 -4.74 -16.58
CA ASP A 98 -24.98 -4.27 -15.68
C ASP A 98 -24.91 -2.75 -15.57
N TYR A 99 -25.71 -2.07 -16.37
CA TYR A 99 -25.74 -0.61 -16.43
C TYR A 99 -26.44 0.05 -15.22
N SER A 100 -27.05 -0.74 -14.33
CA SER A 100 -27.62 -0.24 -13.07
C SER A 100 -26.56 0.00 -12.00
N ARG A 101 -25.32 -0.43 -12.24
CA ARG A 101 -24.19 -0.36 -11.31
C ARG A 101 -23.07 0.49 -11.89
N THR A 102 -22.30 1.09 -10.97
CA THR A 102 -21.09 1.80 -11.40
C THR A 102 -20.09 0.84 -12.05
N PRO A 103 -19.28 1.32 -13.02
CA PRO A 103 -18.32 0.50 -13.72
C PRO A 103 -17.37 -0.30 -12.81
N SER A 104 -17.04 0.23 -11.64
CA SER A 104 -16.16 -0.44 -10.66
C SER A 104 -16.83 -1.62 -9.95
N ASN A 105 -18.16 -1.62 -9.82
CA ASN A 105 -18.94 -2.61 -9.09
C ASN A 105 -19.80 -3.51 -9.99
N ALA A 106 -19.85 -3.21 -11.28
CA ALA A 106 -20.55 -4.02 -12.24
C ALA A 106 -19.88 -5.41 -12.33
N GLY A 107 -20.62 -6.47 -12.02
CA GLY A 107 -20.16 -7.84 -12.14
C GLY A 107 -19.84 -8.24 -13.57
N GLY A 108 -19.33 -9.44 -13.76
CA GLY A 108 -19.12 -10.02 -15.10
C GLY A 108 -17.90 -9.53 -15.86
N TRP A 109 -16.91 -8.95 -15.18
CA TRP A 109 -15.64 -8.55 -15.78
C TRP A 109 -14.84 -9.76 -16.24
N VAL A 110 -14.32 -9.69 -17.47
CA VAL A 110 -13.42 -10.71 -18.04
C VAL A 110 -12.02 -10.08 -18.16
N TRP A 111 -11.28 -10.17 -17.05
CA TRP A 111 -10.03 -9.44 -16.86
C TRP A 111 -8.89 -9.88 -17.79
N ASP A 112 -8.89 -11.13 -18.24
CA ASP A 112 -7.83 -11.74 -19.04
C ASP A 112 -8.00 -11.53 -20.55
N ARG A 113 -9.19 -11.16 -21.03
CA ARG A 113 -9.43 -10.91 -22.46
C ARG A 113 -8.68 -9.68 -22.96
N ASP A 114 -8.10 -9.81 -24.16
CA ASP A 114 -7.32 -8.77 -24.83
C ASP A 114 -8.01 -8.21 -26.09
N ASP A 115 -9.32 -8.22 -26.11
CA ASP A 115 -10.12 -7.81 -27.26
C ASP A 115 -9.92 -6.32 -27.60
N LYS A 116 -9.74 -5.49 -26.55
CA LYS A 116 -9.63 -4.04 -26.72
C LYS A 116 -8.21 -3.61 -27.04
N GLU A 117 -8.07 -2.83 -28.12
CA GLU A 117 -6.79 -2.23 -28.49
C GLU A 117 -6.23 -1.34 -27.39
N SER A 118 -7.10 -0.59 -26.68
CA SER A 118 -6.72 0.24 -25.54
C SER A 118 -5.99 -0.54 -24.46
N LYS A 119 -6.41 -1.78 -24.16
CA LYS A 119 -5.73 -2.63 -23.19
C LYS A 119 -4.34 -3.06 -23.66
N ARG A 120 -4.19 -3.43 -24.94
CA ARG A 120 -2.88 -3.77 -25.51
C ARG A 120 -1.93 -2.57 -25.49
N ARG A 121 -2.43 -1.41 -25.93
CA ARG A 121 -1.67 -0.14 -25.91
C ARG A 121 -1.26 0.26 -24.50
N ALA A 122 -2.15 0.14 -23.50
CA ALA A 122 -1.82 0.41 -22.10
C ALA A 122 -0.68 -0.49 -21.61
N ARG A 123 -0.68 -1.77 -21.98
CA ARG A 123 0.40 -2.72 -21.65
C ARG A 123 1.74 -2.32 -22.26
N ASP A 124 1.74 -1.85 -23.51
CA ASP A 124 2.96 -1.36 -24.15
C ASP A 124 3.47 -0.06 -23.49
N MET A 125 2.57 0.84 -23.11
CA MET A 125 2.94 2.02 -22.31
C MET A 125 3.51 1.65 -20.95
N MET A 126 2.96 0.64 -20.27
CA MET A 126 3.53 0.13 -19.02
C MET A 126 4.95 -0.41 -19.20
N LYS A 127 5.20 -1.19 -20.25
CA LYS A 127 6.56 -1.67 -20.60
C LYS A 127 7.52 -0.49 -20.79
N MET A 128 7.12 0.50 -21.58
CA MET A 128 7.90 1.71 -21.83
C MET A 128 8.25 2.45 -20.54
N VAL A 129 7.28 2.65 -19.64
CA VAL A 129 7.52 3.34 -18.35
C VAL A 129 8.48 2.56 -17.47
N VAL A 130 8.32 1.23 -17.36
CA VAL A 130 9.21 0.37 -16.58
C VAL A 130 10.63 0.44 -17.14
N GLU A 131 10.79 0.33 -18.46
CA GLU A 131 12.08 0.39 -19.14
C GLU A 131 12.75 1.78 -18.96
N LEU A 132 11.99 2.85 -19.11
CA LEU A 132 12.47 4.22 -18.91
C LEU A 132 12.98 4.43 -17.48
N ASN A 133 12.23 4.00 -16.49
CA ASN A 133 12.63 4.12 -15.10
C ASN A 133 13.87 3.25 -14.79
N ALA A 134 13.91 2.03 -15.30
CA ALA A 134 15.06 1.15 -15.12
C ALA A 134 16.34 1.73 -15.77
N SER A 135 16.23 2.23 -17.00
CA SER A 135 17.41 2.68 -17.76
C SER A 135 17.90 4.09 -17.38
N ARG A 136 17.04 4.97 -16.88
CA ARG A 136 17.36 6.38 -16.65
C ARG A 136 17.30 6.80 -15.17
N PHE A 137 16.56 6.07 -14.35
CA PHE A 137 16.30 6.45 -12.96
C PHE A 137 16.63 5.34 -11.96
N GLY A 138 17.47 4.37 -12.34
CA GLY A 138 17.94 3.31 -11.45
C GLY A 138 16.82 2.39 -10.93
N GLY A 139 15.68 2.32 -11.63
CA GLY A 139 14.51 1.53 -11.24
C GLY A 139 13.53 2.25 -10.31
N GLU A 140 13.83 3.48 -9.90
CA GLU A 140 12.87 4.30 -9.15
C GLU A 140 11.72 4.77 -10.06
N SER A 141 10.47 4.75 -9.56
CA SER A 141 9.29 5.19 -10.32
C SER A 141 9.18 6.72 -10.43
N LYS A 142 10.19 7.34 -11.05
CA LYS A 142 10.22 8.80 -11.29
C LYS A 142 9.25 9.25 -12.38
N VAL A 143 9.07 8.41 -13.40
CA VAL A 143 8.11 8.63 -14.48
C VAL A 143 6.96 7.65 -14.29
N THR A 144 5.73 8.17 -14.28
CA THR A 144 4.50 7.39 -14.08
C THR A 144 3.51 7.68 -15.20
N CYS A 145 2.40 6.95 -15.27
CA CYS A 145 1.29 7.26 -16.18
C CYS A 145 0.83 8.72 -16.01
N PHE A 146 0.71 9.18 -14.76
CA PHE A 146 0.27 10.54 -14.46
C PHE A 146 1.26 11.63 -14.90
N THR A 147 2.55 11.34 -14.96
CA THR A 147 3.58 12.29 -15.42
C THR A 147 3.26 12.83 -16.82
N CYS A 148 2.77 11.96 -17.72
CA CYS A 148 2.43 12.32 -19.09
C CYS A 148 0.93 12.61 -19.26
N HIS A 149 0.06 11.79 -18.70
CA HIS A 149 -1.38 11.82 -18.97
C HIS A 149 -2.16 12.84 -18.14
N ARG A 150 -1.79 13.06 -16.87
CA ARG A 150 -2.38 14.09 -15.97
C ARG A 150 -3.91 14.07 -15.90
N GLY A 151 -4.52 12.88 -15.90
CA GLY A 151 -5.96 12.70 -15.88
C GLY A 151 -6.63 12.80 -17.26
N ALA A 152 -5.87 12.76 -18.35
CA ALA A 152 -6.40 12.77 -19.71
C ALA A 152 -5.86 11.60 -20.54
N MET A 153 -6.72 10.97 -21.33
CA MET A 153 -6.36 9.83 -22.17
C MET A 153 -5.22 10.14 -23.15
N GLN A 154 -5.18 11.38 -23.68
CA GLN A 154 -4.09 11.84 -24.51
C GLN A 154 -3.25 12.87 -23.75
N PRO A 155 -1.92 12.66 -23.63
CA PRO A 155 -1.03 13.65 -23.04
C PRO A 155 -1.08 14.97 -23.80
N SER A 156 -1.09 16.09 -23.06
CA SER A 156 -0.97 17.40 -23.69
C SER A 156 0.41 17.56 -24.33
N ARG A 157 0.44 17.91 -25.61
CA ARG A 157 1.68 18.11 -26.38
C ARG A 157 2.20 19.53 -26.32
N LEU A 158 1.35 20.48 -25.92
CA LEU A 158 1.69 21.88 -25.83
C LEU A 158 1.28 22.44 -24.47
N PRO A 159 2.04 23.39 -23.93
CA PRO A 159 1.63 24.07 -22.72
C PRO A 159 0.38 24.91 -22.96
N THR A 160 -0.42 25.13 -21.91
CA THR A 160 -1.53 26.11 -21.94
C THR A 160 -0.97 27.52 -22.06
N LEU A 161 -1.50 28.30 -22.98
CA LEU A 161 -1.10 29.69 -23.17
C LEU A 161 -2.23 30.67 -22.73
N PRO A 162 -1.93 31.77 -22.04
CA PRO A 162 -0.60 32.10 -21.51
C PRO A 162 -0.15 31.02 -20.45
N PRO A 163 1.16 30.77 -20.32
CA PRO A 163 1.61 29.89 -19.27
C PRO A 163 1.07 30.43 -17.92
N PRO A 164 0.62 29.58 -17.00
CA PRO A 164 0.26 30.03 -15.67
C PRO A 164 1.44 30.86 -15.16
N ALA A 165 1.14 32.06 -14.63
CA ALA A 165 2.18 32.89 -14.02
C ALA A 165 3.03 31.97 -13.14
N PRO A 166 4.39 32.04 -13.23
CA PRO A 166 5.24 31.22 -12.36
C PRO A 166 4.66 31.41 -10.98
N GLY A 167 4.09 30.32 -10.45
CA GLY A 167 3.42 30.35 -9.17
C GLY A 167 4.39 31.09 -8.28
N SER A 168 3.96 32.20 -7.75
CA SER A 168 4.64 32.82 -6.64
C SER A 168 4.64 31.74 -5.57
N ALA A 169 5.61 30.84 -5.61
CA ALA A 169 6.10 30.17 -4.45
C ALA A 169 6.52 31.35 -3.57
N ARG A 170 5.55 31.89 -2.81
CA ARG A 170 5.88 32.73 -1.67
C ARG A 170 6.78 31.81 -0.85
N THR A 171 8.06 32.07 -0.99
CA THR A 171 9.03 31.71 0.04
C THR A 171 8.58 32.51 1.26
N ALA A 172 7.57 31.99 1.95
CA ALA A 172 7.26 32.46 3.29
C ALA A 172 8.58 32.33 4.06
N ALA A 173 8.96 33.39 4.76
CA ALA A 173 10.10 33.35 5.63
C ALA A 173 10.01 32.02 6.44
N PRO A 174 11.12 31.28 6.62
CA PRO A 174 11.07 29.98 7.25
C PRO A 174 10.52 30.18 8.68
N VAL A 175 9.27 29.80 8.87
CA VAL A 175 8.67 29.72 10.20
C VAL A 175 9.38 28.56 10.90
N PRO A 176 9.94 28.75 12.09
CA PRO A 176 10.58 27.68 12.83
C PRO A 176 9.58 26.54 13.03
N LEU A 177 9.84 25.38 12.44
CA LEU A 177 9.00 24.21 12.59
C LEU A 177 9.23 23.60 13.99
N PRO A 178 8.19 23.08 14.66
CA PRO A 178 8.35 22.33 15.87
C PRO A 178 9.11 21.03 15.61
N THR A 179 9.69 20.44 16.65
CA THR A 179 10.24 19.09 16.56
C THR A 179 9.11 18.05 16.42
N ALA A 180 9.43 16.88 15.84
CA ALA A 180 8.47 15.79 15.72
C ALA A 180 7.90 15.37 17.08
N ASP A 181 8.76 15.28 18.11
CA ASP A 181 8.37 14.96 19.49
C ASP A 181 7.35 15.95 20.05
N ARG A 182 7.53 17.25 19.77
CA ARG A 182 6.57 18.28 20.23
C ARG A 182 5.20 18.12 19.57
N VAL A 183 5.17 17.82 18.26
CA VAL A 183 3.90 17.59 17.56
C VAL A 183 3.20 16.34 18.08
N LEU A 184 3.95 15.26 18.30
CA LEU A 184 3.39 14.02 18.84
C LEU A 184 2.93 14.15 20.29
N ALA A 185 3.67 14.88 21.12
CA ALA A 185 3.25 15.18 22.48
C ALA A 185 1.93 15.96 22.50
N ALA A 186 1.77 16.95 21.61
CA ALA A 186 0.52 17.70 21.47
C ALA A 186 -0.63 16.78 21.02
N TYR A 187 -0.37 15.87 20.06
CA TYR A 187 -1.34 14.88 19.63
C TYR A 187 -1.77 13.94 20.75
N LEU A 188 -0.83 13.36 21.50
CA LEU A 188 -1.15 12.45 22.60
C LEU A 188 -1.92 13.15 23.73
N ALA A 189 -1.60 14.42 23.99
CA ALA A 189 -2.36 15.25 24.93
C ALA A 189 -3.79 15.52 24.44
N ALA A 190 -3.95 15.81 23.15
CA ALA A 190 -5.25 16.07 22.53
C ALA A 190 -6.14 14.82 22.48
N VAL A 191 -5.56 13.67 22.15
CA VAL A 191 -6.30 12.39 22.06
C VAL A 191 -6.74 11.89 23.43
N GLY A 192 -5.94 12.12 24.48
CA GLY A 192 -6.27 11.68 25.83
C GLY A 192 -5.77 10.27 26.18
N ARG A 193 -6.32 9.68 27.22
CA ARG A 193 -5.83 8.42 27.80
C ARG A 193 -6.22 7.19 26.99
N VAL A 194 -5.26 6.55 26.36
CA VAL A 194 -5.46 5.47 25.37
C VAL A 194 -5.43 4.06 25.94
N ASP A 195 -5.07 3.91 27.23
CA ASP A 195 -4.88 2.59 27.84
C ASP A 195 -6.21 1.82 27.92
N ALA A 196 -6.16 0.55 27.53
CA ALA A 196 -7.27 -0.38 27.64
C ALA A 196 -6.87 -1.53 28.59
N PRO A 197 -7.79 -2.03 29.44
CA PRO A 197 -7.52 -3.19 30.27
C PRO A 197 -7.07 -4.40 29.45
N ALA A 198 -6.21 -5.24 30.03
CA ALA A 198 -5.79 -6.49 29.39
C ALA A 198 -7.01 -7.37 29.06
N GLY A 199 -6.96 -8.10 27.96
CA GLY A 199 -8.06 -8.96 27.51
C GLY A 199 -9.27 -8.23 26.95
N THR A 200 -9.21 -6.91 26.79
CA THR A 200 -10.29 -6.12 26.20
C THR A 200 -9.88 -5.58 24.83
N GLY A 201 -10.89 -5.23 24.05
CA GLY A 201 -10.76 -4.61 22.74
C GLY A 201 -11.68 -3.41 22.58
N MET A 202 -11.80 -2.99 21.34
CA MET A 202 -12.70 -1.93 20.91
C MET A 202 -13.60 -2.45 19.80
N SER A 203 -14.90 -2.18 19.89
CA SER A 203 -15.89 -2.45 18.85
C SER A 203 -16.35 -1.14 18.23
N ILE A 204 -16.42 -1.10 16.90
CA ILE A 204 -16.80 0.07 16.11
C ILE A 204 -17.86 -0.37 15.12
N ARG A 205 -18.99 0.32 15.04
CA ARG A 205 -20.06 0.03 14.10
C ARG A 205 -20.49 1.27 13.35
N GLY A 206 -20.92 1.08 12.10
CA GLY A 206 -21.38 2.19 11.28
C GLY A 206 -21.73 1.78 9.86
N TRP A 207 -21.65 2.74 8.96
CA TRP A 207 -21.95 2.60 7.56
C TRP A 207 -20.75 3.02 6.71
N ASP A 208 -20.45 2.22 5.69
CA ASP A 208 -19.59 2.62 4.59
C ASP A 208 -20.46 3.25 3.48
N GLU A 209 -20.01 4.39 2.98
CA GLU A 209 -20.62 5.14 1.87
C GLU A 209 -19.58 5.31 0.76
N ARG A 210 -20.05 5.23 -0.48
CA ARG A 210 -19.29 5.51 -1.69
C ARG A 210 -19.89 6.71 -2.42
N PRO A 211 -19.24 7.26 -3.47
CA PRO A 211 -19.80 8.38 -4.22
C PRO A 211 -21.24 8.15 -4.70
N GLU A 212 -21.61 6.89 -4.95
CA GLU A 212 -22.94 6.48 -5.41
C GLU A 212 -23.97 6.38 -4.27
N GLY A 213 -23.55 6.52 -3.00
CA GLY A 213 -24.40 6.46 -1.83
C GLY A 213 -23.99 5.39 -0.83
N ARG A 214 -24.92 5.02 0.06
CA ARG A 214 -24.66 4.08 1.14
C ARG A 214 -24.37 2.67 0.59
N TYR A 215 -23.19 2.16 0.94
CA TYR A 215 -22.68 0.89 0.39
C TYR A 215 -22.98 -0.31 1.31
N GLY A 216 -22.70 -0.20 2.62
CA GLY A 216 -22.94 -1.32 3.53
C GLY A 216 -22.76 -0.97 5.00
N LYS A 217 -23.18 -1.89 5.86
CA LYS A 217 -22.92 -1.84 7.30
C LYS A 217 -21.57 -2.47 7.61
N PHE A 218 -20.82 -1.88 8.51
CA PHE A 218 -19.59 -2.49 8.99
C PHE A 218 -19.61 -2.70 10.51
N GLU A 219 -18.92 -3.75 10.93
CA GLU A 219 -18.53 -3.98 12.31
C GLU A 219 -17.03 -4.26 12.35
N ILE A 220 -16.31 -3.49 13.16
CA ILE A 220 -14.88 -3.65 13.35
C ILE A 220 -14.63 -4.00 14.81
N THR A 221 -13.78 -4.99 15.06
CA THR A 221 -13.25 -5.30 16.38
C THR A 221 -11.73 -5.25 16.33
N VAL A 222 -11.12 -4.54 17.27
CA VAL A 222 -9.67 -4.37 17.40
C VAL A 222 -9.24 -4.71 18.82
N ALA A 223 -8.16 -5.48 18.97
CA ALA A 223 -7.54 -5.74 20.27
C ALA A 223 -6.01 -5.87 20.12
N GLY A 224 -5.26 -5.16 20.95
CA GLY A 224 -3.82 -5.11 20.75
C GLY A 224 -3.42 -4.53 19.39
N SER A 225 -2.19 -4.70 18.97
CA SER A 225 -1.64 -4.21 17.69
C SER A 225 -1.78 -5.24 16.56
N ASP A 226 -2.13 -6.46 16.87
CA ASP A 226 -2.06 -7.64 16.02
C ASP A 226 -3.39 -8.39 15.89
N ARG A 227 -4.49 -7.85 16.43
CA ARG A 227 -5.81 -8.45 16.38
C ARG A 227 -6.83 -7.46 15.81
N TYR A 228 -7.33 -7.79 14.65
CA TYR A 228 -8.29 -6.99 13.90
C TYR A 228 -9.28 -7.89 13.18
N ARG A 229 -10.53 -7.49 13.15
CA ARG A 229 -11.56 -8.09 12.33
C ARG A 229 -12.51 -7.01 11.83
N ILE A 230 -12.89 -7.09 10.56
CA ILE A 230 -13.99 -6.33 9.98
C ILE A 230 -14.99 -7.28 9.33
N VAL A 231 -16.26 -7.03 9.57
CA VAL A 231 -17.37 -7.61 8.84
C VAL A 231 -18.05 -6.48 8.08
N LEU A 232 -18.13 -6.60 6.77
CA LEU A 232 -18.85 -5.66 5.92
C LEU A 232 -20.03 -6.39 5.27
N THR A 233 -21.23 -5.93 5.55
CA THR A 233 -22.48 -6.46 4.99
C THR A 233 -23.06 -5.47 4.01
N THR A 234 -23.15 -5.87 2.75
CA THR A 234 -23.80 -5.15 1.66
C THR A 234 -25.08 -5.89 1.25
N PRO A 235 -25.93 -5.32 0.40
CA PRO A 235 -27.08 -6.04 -0.14
C PRO A 235 -26.72 -7.35 -0.87
N GLU A 236 -25.51 -7.39 -1.48
CA GLU A 236 -25.09 -8.50 -2.32
C GLU A 236 -24.30 -9.57 -1.55
N ALA A 237 -23.57 -9.19 -0.52
CA ALA A 237 -22.66 -10.11 0.16
C ALA A 237 -22.27 -9.65 1.56
N THR A 238 -21.82 -10.62 2.36
CA THR A 238 -21.08 -10.34 3.59
C THR A 238 -19.62 -10.75 3.38
N THR A 239 -18.72 -9.81 3.60
CA THR A 239 -17.27 -10.05 3.57
C THR A 239 -16.69 -9.94 4.98
N ASN A 240 -15.66 -10.75 5.24
CA ASN A 240 -14.96 -10.78 6.50
C ASN A 240 -13.46 -10.67 6.22
N GLN A 241 -12.75 -9.84 6.97
CA GLN A 241 -11.29 -9.81 6.93
C GLN A 241 -10.77 -9.75 8.35
N GLY A 242 -9.64 -10.38 8.59
CA GLY A 242 -9.06 -10.40 9.91
C GLY A 242 -7.55 -10.58 9.95
N LEU A 243 -7.02 -10.23 11.11
CA LEU A 243 -5.63 -10.41 11.52
C LEU A 243 -5.61 -11.03 12.91
N ALA A 244 -4.84 -12.09 13.09
CA ALA A 244 -4.59 -12.74 14.37
C ALA A 244 -3.08 -13.06 14.46
N GLY A 245 -2.30 -12.17 15.06
CA GLY A 245 -0.85 -12.22 15.02
C GLY A 245 -0.30 -12.12 13.59
N ASP A 246 0.33 -13.21 13.12
CA ASP A 246 0.87 -13.29 11.75
C ASP A 246 -0.10 -13.92 10.75
N LEU A 247 -1.31 -14.27 11.18
CA LEU A 247 -2.33 -14.82 10.31
C LEU A 247 -3.27 -13.72 9.81
N ALA A 248 -3.09 -13.27 8.57
CA ALA A 248 -4.02 -12.41 7.86
C ALA A 248 -4.91 -13.25 6.93
N TRP A 249 -6.20 -12.91 6.85
CA TRP A 249 -7.17 -13.65 6.06
C TRP A 249 -8.31 -12.76 5.55
N ALA A 250 -8.94 -13.20 4.48
CA ALA A 250 -10.17 -12.65 3.95
C ALA A 250 -11.16 -13.78 3.66
N ALA A 251 -12.44 -13.56 3.93
CA ALA A 251 -13.51 -14.50 3.67
C ALA A 251 -14.67 -13.82 2.92
N THR A 252 -15.18 -14.50 1.92
CA THR A 252 -16.34 -14.11 1.11
C THR A 252 -17.28 -15.31 0.99
N ASN A 253 -18.37 -15.16 0.26
CA ASN A 253 -19.26 -16.29 -0.08
C ASN A 253 -18.52 -17.40 -0.87
N ALA A 254 -17.41 -17.08 -1.53
CA ALA A 254 -16.59 -18.06 -2.27
C ALA A 254 -15.61 -18.85 -1.38
N GLY A 255 -15.48 -18.51 -0.11
CA GLY A 255 -14.63 -19.21 0.85
C GLY A 255 -13.66 -18.30 1.60
N VAL A 256 -12.68 -18.92 2.24
CA VAL A 256 -11.65 -18.26 3.06
C VAL A 256 -10.31 -18.30 2.33
N GLN A 257 -9.70 -17.15 2.17
CA GLN A 257 -8.35 -16.98 1.61
C GLN A 257 -7.39 -16.51 2.71
N ARG A 258 -6.23 -17.15 2.82
CA ARG A 258 -5.13 -16.66 3.66
C ARG A 258 -4.30 -15.67 2.87
N LEU A 259 -3.99 -14.53 3.48
CA LEU A 259 -3.15 -13.48 2.92
C LEU A 259 -1.72 -13.73 3.43
N THR A 260 -0.89 -14.32 2.59
CA THR A 260 0.43 -14.83 3.01
C THR A 260 1.60 -13.97 2.54
N SER A 261 1.35 -12.97 1.68
CA SER A 261 2.44 -12.10 1.24
C SER A 261 2.87 -11.16 2.37
N PRO A 262 4.17 -10.84 2.51
CA PRO A 262 4.63 -9.84 3.47
C PRO A 262 3.94 -8.48 3.31
N ALA A 263 3.62 -8.09 2.08
CA ALA A 263 2.91 -6.84 1.78
C ALA A 263 1.48 -6.85 2.30
N ASP A 264 0.76 -7.97 2.16
CA ASP A 264 -0.61 -8.11 2.68
C ASP A 264 -0.62 -8.06 4.21
N LEU A 265 0.31 -8.77 4.84
CA LEU A 265 0.44 -8.77 6.29
C LEU A 265 0.77 -7.37 6.83
N ALA A 266 1.71 -6.66 6.21
CA ALA A 266 2.04 -5.29 6.56
C ALA A 266 0.84 -4.36 6.38
N ARG A 267 0.07 -4.52 5.29
CA ARG A 267 -1.16 -3.76 5.06
C ARG A 267 -2.20 -4.04 6.14
N MET A 268 -2.46 -5.30 6.49
CA MET A 268 -3.43 -5.66 7.52
C MET A 268 -3.05 -5.12 8.91
N ARG A 269 -1.76 -5.13 9.24
CA ARG A 269 -1.25 -4.50 10.47
C ARG A 269 -1.50 -2.98 10.49
N ARG A 270 -1.24 -2.28 9.39
CA ARG A 270 -1.55 -0.84 9.26
C ARG A 270 -3.05 -0.57 9.45
N ILE A 271 -3.92 -1.39 8.84
CA ILE A 271 -5.37 -1.27 9.01
C ILE A 271 -5.77 -1.49 10.49
N ALA A 272 -5.20 -2.46 11.17
CA ALA A 272 -5.46 -2.72 12.59
C ALA A 272 -5.03 -1.53 13.47
N MET A 273 -3.95 -0.85 13.11
CA MET A 273 -3.45 0.32 13.83
C MET A 273 -4.27 1.60 13.59
N ARG A 274 -5.02 1.69 12.49
CA ARG A 274 -5.80 2.88 12.06
C ARG A 274 -6.76 3.41 13.14
N TYR A 275 -7.34 2.51 13.93
CA TYR A 275 -8.31 2.87 14.96
C TYR A 275 -7.69 3.02 16.35
N ARG A 276 -6.38 3.13 16.41
CA ARG A 276 -5.63 3.27 17.66
C ARG A 276 -4.79 4.54 17.58
N PRO A 277 -4.78 5.36 18.64
CA PRO A 277 -3.86 6.47 18.71
C PRO A 277 -2.41 6.00 18.57
N VAL A 278 -1.62 6.75 17.83
CA VAL A 278 -0.21 6.44 17.58
C VAL A 278 0.57 6.56 18.88
N LYS A 279 0.91 5.43 19.51
CA LYS A 279 1.79 5.37 20.67
C LYS A 279 3.24 5.07 20.31
N GLU A 280 3.42 4.25 19.26
CA GLU A 280 4.74 3.86 18.78
C GLU A 280 5.13 4.75 17.62
N GLN A 281 6.25 5.41 17.76
CA GLN A 281 6.76 6.31 16.73
C GLN A 281 7.55 5.50 15.70
N PRO A 282 7.29 5.69 14.39
CA PRO A 282 8.18 5.19 13.37
C PRO A 282 9.59 5.76 13.56
N GLN A 283 10.62 4.97 13.31
CA GLN A 283 11.98 5.47 13.28
C GLN A 283 12.13 6.53 12.19
N ASN A 284 12.94 7.55 12.44
CA ASN A 284 13.24 8.66 11.52
C ASN A 284 12.04 9.58 11.20
N LEU A 285 11.16 9.80 12.17
CA LEU A 285 10.08 10.75 12.03
C LEU A 285 10.63 12.19 12.01
N ARG A 286 10.23 12.96 11.01
CA ARG A 286 10.66 14.35 10.84
C ARG A 286 9.50 15.25 10.46
N VAL A 287 9.50 16.48 10.95
CA VAL A 287 8.60 17.52 10.45
C VAL A 287 9.16 18.05 9.15
N VAL A 288 8.37 17.98 8.08
CA VAL A 288 8.78 18.40 6.72
C VAL A 288 8.15 19.72 6.31
N GLY A 289 7.16 20.22 7.05
CA GLY A 289 6.53 21.50 6.74
C GLY A 289 5.18 21.70 7.42
N ILE A 290 4.46 22.70 6.91
CA ILE A 290 3.06 22.97 7.21
C ILE A 290 2.29 22.88 5.90
N ALA A 291 1.12 22.25 5.92
CA ALA A 291 0.22 22.17 4.78
C ALA A 291 -1.21 22.41 5.22
N ARG A 292 -2.05 22.85 4.30
CA ARG A 292 -3.47 22.99 4.55
C ARG A 292 -4.19 21.69 4.23
N VAL A 293 -4.98 21.22 5.19
CA VAL A 293 -5.87 20.05 5.02
C VAL A 293 -7.29 20.57 5.24
N ASP A 294 -8.07 20.59 4.18
CA ASP A 294 -9.37 21.27 4.14
C ASP A 294 -9.20 22.73 4.65
N ASP A 295 -9.84 23.13 5.73
CA ASP A 295 -9.74 24.48 6.30
C ASP A 295 -8.75 24.60 7.47
N HIS A 296 -7.92 23.59 7.70
CA HIS A 296 -7.01 23.51 8.83
C HIS A 296 -5.54 23.55 8.39
N ASP A 297 -4.73 24.37 9.05
CA ASP A 297 -3.29 24.29 8.94
C ASP A 297 -2.79 23.09 9.75
N ALA A 298 -1.92 22.28 9.18
CA ALA A 298 -1.43 21.05 9.79
C ALA A 298 0.10 20.95 9.69
N TYR A 299 0.74 20.52 10.77
CA TYR A 299 2.13 20.08 10.74
C TYR A 299 2.24 18.76 9.99
N VAL A 300 3.16 18.69 9.04
CA VAL A 300 3.38 17.53 8.19
C VAL A 300 4.56 16.75 8.72
N LEU A 301 4.30 15.54 9.20
CA LEU A 301 5.30 14.61 9.67
C LEU A 301 5.49 13.49 8.65
N GLN A 302 6.73 13.13 8.37
CA GLN A 302 7.06 12.05 7.46
C GLN A 302 7.92 11.00 8.14
N ALA A 303 7.58 9.73 7.92
CA ALA A 303 8.30 8.57 8.41
C ALA A 303 8.47 7.55 7.29
N ARG A 304 9.60 6.84 7.29
CA ARG A 304 9.79 5.67 6.47
C ARG A 304 9.29 4.44 7.25
N LEU A 305 8.36 3.67 6.67
CA LEU A 305 7.80 2.48 7.31
C LEU A 305 8.66 1.25 7.05
N ASP A 306 9.16 1.13 5.81
CA ASP A 306 10.03 0.04 5.37
C ASP A 306 10.85 0.49 4.13
N SER A 307 11.45 -0.45 3.40
CA SER A 307 12.27 -0.14 2.22
C SER A 307 11.50 0.50 1.07
N VAL A 308 10.19 0.29 1.00
CA VAL A 308 9.34 0.73 -0.13
C VAL A 308 8.16 1.62 0.29
N ALA A 309 7.87 1.73 1.59
CA ALA A 309 6.72 2.48 2.07
C ALA A 309 7.11 3.69 2.93
N THR A 310 6.47 4.81 2.66
CA THR A 310 6.59 6.07 3.39
C THR A 310 5.21 6.50 3.87
N GLN A 311 5.12 6.95 5.12
CA GLN A 311 3.92 7.54 5.68
C GLN A 311 4.12 9.03 5.89
N THR A 312 3.11 9.81 5.51
CA THR A 312 3.03 11.25 5.76
C THR A 312 1.77 11.50 6.57
N SER A 313 1.92 12.07 7.77
CA SER A 313 0.83 12.34 8.71
C SER A 313 0.67 13.85 8.92
N TYR A 314 -0.56 14.32 8.96
CA TYR A 314 -0.94 15.73 9.06
C TYR A 314 -1.65 15.96 10.39
N PHE A 315 -1.02 16.66 11.29
CA PHE A 315 -1.54 17.00 12.61
C PHE A 315 -2.00 18.44 12.64
N ASP A 316 -3.25 18.66 12.99
CA ASP A 316 -3.85 20.00 13.11
C ASP A 316 -3.00 20.89 14.03
N ALA A 317 -2.61 22.05 13.53
CA ALA A 317 -1.69 22.93 14.23
C ALA A 317 -2.31 23.59 15.48
N VAL A 318 -3.63 23.62 15.58
CA VAL A 318 -4.39 24.23 16.69
C VAL A 318 -4.82 23.18 17.69
N THR A 319 -5.46 22.11 17.23
CA THR A 319 -6.03 21.06 18.11
C THR A 319 -5.06 19.95 18.44
N GLY A 320 -4.00 19.77 17.65
CA GLY A 320 -3.06 18.65 17.75
C GLY A 320 -3.61 17.33 17.21
N LEU A 321 -4.87 17.26 16.79
CA LEU A 321 -5.48 16.01 16.30
C LEU A 321 -4.98 15.62 14.91
N LEU A 322 -4.94 14.32 14.63
CA LEU A 322 -4.58 13.79 13.32
C LEU A 322 -5.70 14.04 12.32
N ARG A 323 -5.43 14.73 11.22
CA ARG A 323 -6.39 15.06 10.17
C ARG A 323 -6.29 14.12 8.96
N ARG A 324 -5.05 13.77 8.60
CA ARG A 324 -4.79 12.97 7.39
C ARG A 324 -3.57 12.10 7.57
N GLU A 325 -3.63 10.91 7.01
CA GLU A 325 -2.46 10.07 6.75
C GLU A 325 -2.41 9.70 5.27
N VAL A 326 -1.24 9.75 4.69
CA VAL A 326 -0.97 9.28 3.34
C VAL A 326 0.14 8.25 3.40
N THR A 327 -0.16 7.01 3.04
CA THR A 327 0.85 5.97 2.85
C THR A 327 1.15 5.85 1.37
N THR A 328 2.42 6.02 1.00
CA THR A 328 2.90 5.82 -0.36
C THR A 328 3.76 4.57 -0.39
N THR A 329 3.44 3.62 -1.27
CA THR A 329 4.20 2.38 -1.46
C THR A 329 4.75 2.35 -2.87
N GLU A 330 6.08 2.33 -3.01
CA GLU A 330 6.74 2.25 -4.31
C GLU A 330 6.44 0.91 -4.99
N THR A 331 6.14 0.95 -6.28
CA THR A 331 6.01 -0.22 -7.14
C THR A 331 6.83 -0.03 -8.41
N LEU A 332 6.94 -1.08 -9.21
CA LEU A 332 7.69 -1.03 -10.47
C LEU A 332 7.11 -0.04 -11.52
N LEU A 333 5.84 0.34 -11.38
CA LEU A 333 5.15 1.15 -12.40
C LEU A 333 4.81 2.56 -11.91
N LEU A 334 4.28 2.66 -10.70
CA LEU A 334 3.92 3.92 -10.06
C LEU A 334 3.76 3.73 -8.54
N PRO A 335 3.96 4.78 -7.73
CA PRO A 335 3.69 4.71 -6.30
C PRO A 335 2.19 4.48 -6.04
N LEU A 336 1.86 3.47 -5.24
CA LEU A 336 0.51 3.30 -4.71
C LEU A 336 0.31 4.28 -3.55
N MET A 337 -0.80 4.97 -3.56
CA MET A 337 -1.17 5.92 -2.52
C MET A 337 -2.45 5.46 -1.81
N GLU A 338 -2.42 5.38 -0.50
CA GLU A 338 -3.61 5.26 0.35
C GLU A 338 -3.70 6.50 1.22
N GLN A 339 -4.75 7.29 1.05
CA GLN A 339 -5.05 8.46 1.88
C GLN A 339 -6.20 8.14 2.81
N ILE A 340 -6.04 8.56 4.07
CA ILE A 340 -7.05 8.45 5.11
C ILE A 340 -7.25 9.82 5.72
N ASP A 341 -8.47 10.31 5.68
CA ASP A 341 -8.86 11.55 6.36
C ASP A 341 -9.69 11.21 7.59
N TYR A 342 -9.41 11.90 8.69
CA TYR A 342 -10.06 11.72 9.98
C TYR A 342 -10.79 13.01 10.37
N ASP A 343 -12.07 12.88 10.70
CA ASP A 343 -12.91 14.02 11.02
C ASP A 343 -13.96 13.67 12.09
N GLU A 344 -14.72 14.66 12.54
CA GLU A 344 -15.79 14.53 13.54
C GLU A 344 -15.28 13.84 14.82
N TYR A 345 -14.20 14.35 15.41
CA TYR A 345 -13.69 13.81 16.65
C TYR A 345 -14.68 14.01 17.80
N ARG A 346 -14.92 12.94 18.58
CA ARG A 346 -15.81 12.94 19.74
C ARG A 346 -15.14 12.20 20.89
N ASP A 347 -15.47 12.61 22.13
CA ASP A 347 -15.00 11.89 23.31
C ASP A 347 -15.65 10.52 23.45
N VAL A 348 -14.83 9.50 23.62
CA VAL A 348 -15.26 8.14 23.93
C VAL A 348 -14.49 7.66 25.18
N ASN A 349 -15.09 7.84 26.35
CA ASN A 349 -14.47 7.48 27.62
C ASN A 349 -13.08 8.12 27.82
N GLY A 350 -12.99 9.44 27.60
CA GLY A 350 -11.76 10.21 27.79
C GLY A 350 -10.74 10.08 26.66
N VAL A 351 -11.15 9.58 25.50
CA VAL A 351 -10.32 9.51 24.28
C VAL A 351 -11.04 10.14 23.11
N GLN A 352 -10.39 11.09 22.45
CA GLN A 352 -10.89 11.68 21.20
C GLN A 352 -10.76 10.67 20.06
N MET A 353 -11.89 10.25 19.51
CA MET A 353 -11.98 9.28 18.41
C MET A 353 -12.70 9.89 17.20
N PRO A 354 -12.21 9.67 15.96
CA PRO A 354 -12.87 10.17 14.77
C PRO A 354 -14.16 9.37 14.51
N PHE A 355 -15.25 10.05 14.19
CA PHE A 355 -16.53 9.45 13.83
C PHE A 355 -16.78 9.47 12.32
N ARG A 356 -15.91 10.13 11.58
CA ARG A 356 -15.88 10.11 10.12
C ARG A 356 -14.47 9.80 9.64
N VAL A 357 -14.34 8.73 8.85
CA VAL A 357 -13.06 8.29 8.28
C VAL A 357 -13.25 8.09 6.78
N ARG A 358 -12.53 8.84 5.97
CA ARG A 358 -12.54 8.70 4.52
C ARG A 358 -11.27 8.01 4.06
N VAL A 359 -11.41 6.94 3.31
CA VAL A 359 -10.30 6.16 2.74
C VAL A 359 -10.34 6.27 1.24
N SER A 360 -9.23 6.67 0.62
CA SER A 360 -9.08 6.80 -0.82
C SER A 360 -7.74 6.20 -1.27
N ASP A 361 -7.75 5.52 -2.39
CA ASP A 361 -6.55 5.02 -3.08
C ASP A 361 -6.17 5.89 -4.30
N GLY A 362 -6.65 7.14 -4.31
CA GLY A 362 -6.40 8.11 -5.38
C GLY A 362 -7.44 8.10 -6.50
N ALA A 363 -8.40 7.18 -6.51
CA ALA A 363 -9.50 7.17 -7.47
C ALA A 363 -10.80 7.68 -6.80
N PRO A 364 -11.48 8.67 -7.39
CA PRO A 364 -12.71 9.21 -6.79
C PRO A 364 -13.79 8.16 -6.56
N TYR A 365 -13.94 7.21 -7.49
CA TYR A 365 -14.95 6.15 -7.42
C TYR A 365 -14.62 5.03 -6.43
N SER A 366 -13.39 4.94 -5.96
CA SER A 366 -12.97 3.98 -4.91
C SER A 366 -12.92 4.60 -3.52
N THR A 367 -13.20 5.90 -3.40
CA THR A 367 -13.26 6.57 -2.10
C THR A 367 -14.42 6.03 -1.28
N THR A 368 -14.12 5.58 -0.07
CA THR A 368 -15.11 5.11 0.89
C THR A 368 -15.12 6.04 2.10
N THR A 369 -16.29 6.59 2.42
CA THR A 369 -16.52 7.33 3.66
C THR A 369 -17.14 6.41 4.68
N ARG A 370 -16.48 6.21 5.78
CA ARG A 370 -16.93 5.41 6.92
C ARG A 370 -17.53 6.34 7.96
N THR A 371 -18.86 6.32 8.08
CA THR A 371 -19.60 7.05 9.11
C THR A 371 -19.78 6.13 10.31
N ILE A 372 -19.16 6.47 11.43
CA ILE A 372 -19.17 5.68 12.66
C ILE A 372 -20.40 6.10 13.48
N LEU A 373 -21.18 5.13 13.89
CA LEU A 373 -22.36 5.35 14.73
C LEU A 373 -22.04 5.09 16.20
N GLU A 374 -21.21 4.11 16.47
CA GLU A 374 -20.88 3.70 17.83
C GLU A 374 -19.46 3.19 17.94
N ILE A 375 -18.78 3.61 19.00
CA ILE A 375 -17.49 3.08 19.45
C ILE A 375 -17.67 2.64 20.91
N ARG A 376 -17.36 1.37 21.18
CA ARG A 376 -17.30 0.82 22.55
C ARG A 376 -15.88 0.40 22.84
N ARG A 377 -15.30 0.97 23.89
CA ARG A 377 -13.96 0.62 24.40
C ARG A 377 -14.08 -0.30 25.62
N GLY A 378 -13.07 -1.14 25.83
CA GLY A 378 -13.04 -2.05 26.98
C GLY A 378 -13.99 -3.25 26.85
N VAL A 379 -14.41 -3.62 25.62
CA VAL A 379 -15.25 -4.80 25.42
C VAL A 379 -14.42 -6.08 25.56
N PRO A 380 -14.91 -7.11 26.31
CA PRO A 380 -14.27 -8.41 26.36
C PRO A 380 -14.17 -9.02 24.96
N VAL A 381 -13.01 -9.56 24.60
CA VAL A 381 -12.78 -10.20 23.30
C VAL A 381 -12.11 -11.55 23.47
N SER A 382 -12.55 -12.53 22.69
CA SER A 382 -11.92 -13.84 22.60
C SER A 382 -10.97 -13.87 21.39
N ASP A 383 -9.83 -14.53 21.49
CA ASP A 383 -8.89 -14.73 20.39
C ASP A 383 -9.51 -15.48 19.20
N THR A 384 -10.52 -16.31 19.46
CA THR A 384 -11.25 -17.02 18.40
C THR A 384 -12.00 -16.08 17.46
N LEU A 385 -12.37 -14.89 17.94
CA LEU A 385 -13.05 -13.88 17.13
C LEU A 385 -12.21 -13.41 15.93
N PHE A 386 -10.90 -13.39 16.06
CA PHE A 386 -9.97 -12.89 15.05
C PHE A 386 -9.47 -13.98 14.09
N ARG A 387 -9.81 -15.24 14.35
CA ARG A 387 -9.46 -16.36 13.46
C ARG A 387 -10.41 -16.42 12.26
N PRO A 388 -9.96 -16.98 11.13
CA PRO A 388 -10.83 -17.19 10.00
C PRO A 388 -12.04 -18.04 10.40
N PRO A 389 -13.24 -17.75 9.85
CA PRO A 389 -14.40 -18.59 10.09
C PRO A 389 -14.11 -20.02 9.62
N ALA A 390 -14.70 -21.01 10.31
CA ALA A 390 -14.64 -22.38 9.85
C ALA A 390 -15.26 -22.44 8.44
N THR A 391 -14.55 -23.04 7.49
CA THR A 391 -15.12 -23.30 6.16
C THR A 391 -16.29 -24.25 6.36
N SER A 392 -17.51 -23.75 6.24
CA SER A 392 -18.64 -24.62 6.02
C SER A 392 -18.36 -25.36 4.70
N ARG A 393 -18.02 -26.64 4.77
CA ARG A 393 -18.06 -27.50 3.59
C ARG A 393 -19.49 -27.45 3.05
N PRO A 394 -19.65 -27.24 1.72
CA PRO A 394 -20.96 -27.38 1.10
C PRO A 394 -21.52 -28.78 1.28
#